data_da26c512c2b4a8718a09e866c7f8af54
#
_entry.id   da26c512c2b4a8718a09e866c7f8af54
#
_cell.length_a   1.000
_cell.length_b   1.000
_cell.length_c   1.000
_cell.angle_alpha   90.00
_cell.angle_beta   90.00
_cell.angle_gamma   90.00
#
_symmetry.space_group_name_H-M   'P 1'
#
loop_
_entity.id
_entity.type
_entity.pdbx_description
1 polymer ?
#
loop_
_entity_poly.entity_id
_entity_poly.type
_entity_poly.pdbx_seq_one_letter_code
_entity_poly.pdbx_strand_id
1 'polypeptide(L)'
;MRENLDFDLDGAVVKVDNTIWRNDFPAGSKYSSGHIAYKYPPEERIVVMDEIQVDVGRTGKLTYTGIFHDSETGKPARLCGTSVSRATLHNQDYIDEMRIGIGGEYKLFKSGEIIPKLNGCVKEPKEVFKSPEKCPVCGGHLIREADTADIRCINPTCPAQITRTIAYFTSRDAMNIVGLGDTLVDALVKEGYLHNYADIYALKEHRDVLIEKGIIGKVKNTDKLLAEIEKSKENDPVRLLTGLAIRNVGKSTAREIMKHFDSLKDLTKVTRDGFLQIPDIGETTADDLYEFFHDAKNLAIIEQMEKAGLNMNTVKDENASDKLSGMTIVVTGTLPTLGRKEAEELIVKNGGKASGSVSKKTSLVLAGEAAGSKLTKANELGIRVIDEKEFLDMIN
;
A
#
# COMPACT_ATOMS: atom_id res chain seq x y z
N MET A 1 -34.92 -3.03 -12.36
CA MET A 1 -34.91 -2.83 -10.90
C MET A 1 -33.80 -1.86 -10.48
N ARG A 2 -32.56 -2.01 -10.96
CA ARG A 2 -31.42 -1.10 -10.69
C ARG A 2 -31.68 0.34 -11.15
N GLU A 3 -32.23 0.53 -12.33
CA GLU A 3 -32.54 1.84 -12.96
C GLU A 3 -33.61 2.66 -12.21
N ASN A 4 -34.35 2.04 -11.31
CA ASN A 4 -35.44 2.67 -10.55
C ASN A 4 -35.06 2.99 -9.10
N LEU A 5 -33.77 2.90 -8.74
CA LEU A 5 -33.29 3.23 -7.41
C LEU A 5 -32.64 4.61 -7.42
N ASP A 6 -32.79 5.34 -6.32
CA ASP A 6 -32.21 6.68 -6.12
C ASP A 6 -30.70 6.62 -5.75
N PHE A 7 -30.10 5.45 -5.81
CA PHE A 7 -28.70 5.21 -5.47
C PHE A 7 -28.09 4.15 -6.36
N ASP A 8 -26.77 4.19 -6.51
CA ASP A 8 -26.00 3.20 -7.26
C ASP A 8 -25.94 1.87 -6.50
N LEU A 9 -26.12 0.77 -7.25
CA LEU A 9 -26.12 -0.60 -6.72
C LEU A 9 -25.21 -1.48 -7.59
N ASP A 10 -24.13 -2.03 -7.01
CA ASP A 10 -23.21 -2.93 -7.70
C ASP A 10 -23.60 -4.42 -7.59
N GLY A 11 -24.53 -4.74 -6.72
CA GLY A 11 -25.03 -6.09 -6.51
C GLY A 11 -25.96 -6.20 -5.30
N ALA A 12 -26.43 -7.40 -5.04
CA ALA A 12 -27.26 -7.71 -3.89
C ALA A 12 -26.65 -8.87 -3.11
N VAL A 13 -26.86 -8.90 -1.79
CA VAL A 13 -26.45 -10.04 -0.96
C VAL A 13 -27.69 -10.75 -0.47
N VAL A 14 -27.87 -11.99 -0.91
CA VAL A 14 -28.90 -12.89 -0.41
C VAL A 14 -28.37 -13.57 0.85
N LYS A 15 -29.16 -13.53 1.91
CA LYS A 15 -28.79 -14.11 3.22
C LYS A 15 -29.86 -15.10 3.65
N VAL A 16 -29.42 -16.21 4.24
CA VAL A 16 -30.36 -17.10 4.94
C VAL A 16 -30.96 -16.34 6.11
N ASP A 17 -32.27 -16.23 6.16
CA ASP A 17 -32.97 -15.43 7.18
C ASP A 17 -32.77 -15.99 8.59
N ASN A 18 -32.96 -17.30 8.75
CA ASN A 18 -32.72 -17.96 10.04
C ASN A 18 -31.21 -17.98 10.37
N THR A 19 -30.81 -17.24 11.40
CA THR A 19 -29.43 -17.08 11.82
C THR A 19 -28.80 -18.39 12.34
N ILE A 20 -29.60 -19.29 12.90
CA ILE A 20 -29.14 -20.61 13.39
C ILE A 20 -28.71 -21.47 12.19
N TRP A 21 -29.54 -21.51 11.16
CA TRP A 21 -29.27 -22.31 9.94
C TRP A 21 -28.08 -21.77 9.12
N ARG A 22 -27.69 -20.52 9.32
CA ARG A 22 -26.50 -19.97 8.63
C ARG A 22 -25.24 -20.80 8.90
N ASN A 23 -25.12 -21.37 10.11
CA ASN A 23 -23.94 -22.15 10.49
C ASN A 23 -23.82 -23.48 9.75
N ASP A 24 -24.92 -23.96 9.14
CA ASP A 24 -24.92 -25.19 8.35
C ASP A 24 -24.32 -24.99 6.93
N PHE A 25 -24.10 -23.73 6.54
CA PHE A 25 -23.54 -23.39 5.25
C PHE A 25 -22.02 -23.12 5.34
N PRO A 26 -21.26 -23.40 4.25
CA PRO A 26 -19.84 -23.13 4.21
C PRO A 26 -19.53 -21.65 4.48
N ALA A 27 -18.45 -21.41 5.19
CA ALA A 27 -17.86 -20.09 5.37
C ALA A 27 -16.42 -20.09 4.85
N GLY A 28 -15.99 -18.98 4.28
CA GLY A 28 -14.60 -18.76 3.86
C GLY A 28 -13.98 -17.55 4.54
N SER A 29 -12.71 -17.33 4.30
CA SER A 29 -11.98 -16.15 4.83
C SER A 29 -12.57 -14.82 4.35
N LYS A 30 -13.26 -14.82 3.21
CA LYS A 30 -13.81 -13.63 2.54
C LYS A 30 -15.34 -13.54 2.55
N TYR A 31 -16.04 -14.56 3.01
CA TYR A 31 -17.50 -14.58 3.04
C TYR A 31 -18.02 -15.29 4.29
N SER A 32 -19.17 -14.84 4.76
CA SER A 32 -19.84 -15.41 5.93
C SER A 32 -20.75 -16.56 5.53
N SER A 33 -20.95 -17.52 6.44
CA SER A 33 -21.91 -18.63 6.28
C SER A 33 -23.30 -18.13 5.90
N GLY A 34 -23.97 -18.82 5.00
CA GLY A 34 -25.35 -18.54 4.59
C GLY A 34 -25.54 -17.21 3.86
N HIS A 35 -24.48 -16.67 3.25
CA HIS A 35 -24.53 -15.47 2.42
C HIS A 35 -24.06 -15.78 1.01
N ILE A 36 -24.76 -15.25 0.00
CA ILE A 36 -24.36 -15.29 -1.40
C ILE A 36 -24.53 -13.93 -2.04
N ALA A 37 -23.51 -13.44 -2.73
CA ALA A 37 -23.59 -12.18 -3.47
C ALA A 37 -24.07 -12.44 -4.90
N TYR A 38 -25.09 -11.72 -5.32
CA TYR A 38 -25.50 -11.58 -6.72
C TYR A 38 -24.84 -10.33 -7.27
N LYS A 39 -24.04 -10.48 -8.31
CA LYS A 39 -23.42 -9.39 -9.07
C LYS A 39 -24.10 -9.28 -10.41
N TYR A 40 -24.38 -8.05 -10.85
CA TYR A 40 -24.88 -7.82 -12.20
C TYR A 40 -23.82 -8.21 -13.24
N PRO A 41 -24.20 -8.72 -14.42
CA PRO A 41 -23.27 -8.87 -15.53
C PRO A 41 -22.61 -7.52 -15.82
N PRO A 42 -21.28 -7.47 -15.92
CA PRO A 42 -20.59 -6.22 -16.24
C PRO A 42 -20.95 -5.75 -17.65
N GLU A 43 -20.94 -4.42 -17.84
CA GLU A 43 -20.92 -3.86 -19.19
C GLU A 43 -19.61 -4.25 -19.87
N GLU A 44 -19.68 -4.80 -21.09
CA GLU A 44 -18.52 -5.21 -21.88
C GLU A 44 -18.40 -4.38 -23.16
N ARG A 45 -17.15 -4.12 -23.58
CA ARG A 45 -16.80 -3.53 -24.88
C ARG A 45 -15.70 -4.36 -25.53
N ILE A 46 -15.71 -4.41 -26.86
CA ILE A 46 -14.60 -5.01 -27.61
C ILE A 46 -13.59 -3.92 -27.90
N VAL A 47 -12.32 -4.19 -27.55
CA VAL A 47 -11.21 -3.26 -27.77
C VAL A 47 -10.10 -3.91 -28.56
N VAL A 48 -9.40 -3.10 -29.37
CA VAL A 48 -8.23 -3.50 -30.15
C VAL A 48 -6.99 -3.06 -29.41
N MET A 49 -6.03 -3.96 -29.18
CA MET A 49 -4.76 -3.66 -28.53
C MET A 49 -3.83 -2.88 -29.47
N ASP A 50 -3.51 -1.66 -29.10
CA ASP A 50 -2.61 -0.77 -29.86
C ASP A 50 -1.14 -0.91 -29.42
N GLU A 51 -0.92 -0.95 -28.10
CA GLU A 51 0.42 -0.94 -27.51
C GLU A 51 0.42 -1.71 -26.19
N ILE A 52 1.56 -2.32 -25.87
CA ILE A 52 1.80 -2.92 -24.55
C ILE A 52 3.02 -2.23 -23.95
N GLN A 53 2.78 -1.41 -22.93
CA GLN A 53 3.82 -0.72 -22.18
C GLN A 53 4.37 -1.64 -21.09
N VAL A 54 5.70 -1.65 -20.95
CA VAL A 54 6.42 -2.40 -19.93
C VAL A 54 7.15 -1.42 -19.02
N ASP A 55 6.71 -1.32 -17.79
CA ASP A 55 7.32 -0.47 -16.78
C ASP A 55 8.09 -1.30 -15.75
N VAL A 56 9.10 -0.70 -15.14
CA VAL A 56 9.88 -1.30 -14.05
C VAL A 56 9.46 -0.68 -12.73
N GLY A 57 8.91 -1.50 -11.85
CA GLY A 57 8.50 -1.09 -10.51
C GLY A 57 9.68 -0.90 -9.55
N ARG A 58 9.40 -0.42 -8.36
CA ARG A 58 10.36 -0.16 -7.28
C ARG A 58 11.24 -1.39 -6.95
N THR A 59 10.65 -2.56 -6.91
CA THR A 59 11.35 -3.82 -6.62
C THR A 59 11.95 -4.49 -7.86
N GLY A 60 12.06 -3.78 -8.99
CA GLY A 60 12.48 -4.33 -10.26
C GLY A 60 11.40 -5.10 -11.02
N LYS A 61 10.25 -5.39 -10.40
CA LYS A 61 9.16 -6.13 -11.05
C LYS A 61 8.67 -5.40 -12.29
N LEU A 62 8.57 -6.15 -13.40
CA LEU A 62 7.93 -5.66 -14.61
C LEU A 62 6.42 -5.61 -14.42
N THR A 63 5.82 -4.52 -14.86
CA THR A 63 4.38 -4.33 -14.93
C THR A 63 3.97 -4.05 -16.37
N TYR A 64 2.88 -4.64 -16.80
CA TYR A 64 2.41 -4.58 -18.17
C TYR A 64 1.08 -3.83 -18.22
N THR A 65 1.01 -2.83 -19.09
CA THR A 65 -0.20 -2.04 -19.32
C THR A 65 -0.57 -2.10 -20.79
N GLY A 66 -1.76 -2.62 -21.09
CA GLY A 66 -2.32 -2.56 -22.42
C GLY A 66 -2.93 -1.19 -22.69
N ILE A 67 -2.62 -0.63 -23.85
CA ILE A 67 -3.24 0.57 -24.42
C ILE A 67 -4.08 0.12 -25.59
N PHE A 68 -5.32 0.59 -25.68
CA PHE A 68 -6.28 0.11 -26.65
C PHE A 68 -7.34 1.17 -26.97
N HIS A 69 -8.04 0.95 -28.08
CA HIS A 69 -9.22 1.70 -28.47
C HIS A 69 -10.43 0.76 -28.64
N ASP A 70 -11.62 1.31 -28.58
CA ASP A 70 -12.88 0.60 -28.87
C ASP A 70 -12.94 0.21 -30.35
N SER A 71 -13.23 -1.06 -30.65
CA SER A 71 -13.17 -1.64 -32.00
C SER A 71 -14.17 -1.04 -32.98
N GLU A 72 -15.29 -0.48 -32.48
CA GLU A 72 -16.34 0.12 -33.34
C GLU A 72 -16.08 1.59 -33.62
N THR A 73 -15.56 2.31 -32.60
CA THR A 73 -15.48 3.78 -32.68
C THR A 73 -14.06 4.29 -32.95
N GLY A 74 -13.03 3.48 -32.77
CA GLY A 74 -11.62 3.88 -32.84
C GLY A 74 -11.20 4.90 -31.77
N LYS A 75 -12.02 5.11 -30.73
CA LYS A 75 -11.81 6.04 -29.62
C LYS A 75 -11.64 5.27 -28.30
N PRO A 76 -11.26 5.93 -27.18
CA PRO A 76 -11.31 5.29 -25.88
C PRO A 76 -12.67 4.65 -25.60
N ALA A 77 -12.69 3.40 -25.14
CA ALA A 77 -13.91 2.66 -24.86
C ALA A 77 -14.70 3.33 -23.72
N ARG A 78 -16.01 3.40 -23.88
CA ARG A 78 -16.89 3.96 -22.87
C ARG A 78 -17.54 2.86 -22.05
N LEU A 79 -17.24 2.83 -20.74
CA LEU A 79 -17.74 1.84 -19.78
C LEU A 79 -18.13 2.51 -18.47
N CYS A 80 -19.32 2.19 -17.97
CA CYS A 80 -19.85 2.74 -16.70
C CYS A 80 -19.67 4.28 -16.63
N GLY A 81 -20.06 4.99 -17.70
CA GLY A 81 -20.03 6.46 -17.78
C GLY A 81 -18.64 7.10 -17.95
N THR A 82 -17.55 6.35 -17.96
CA THR A 82 -16.18 6.87 -18.10
C THR A 82 -15.47 6.33 -19.34
N SER A 83 -14.46 7.07 -19.83
CA SER A 83 -13.62 6.66 -20.95
C SER A 83 -12.42 5.85 -20.45
N VAL A 84 -12.17 4.71 -21.08
CA VAL A 84 -11.12 3.76 -20.73
C VAL A 84 -10.28 3.45 -21.95
N SER A 85 -8.95 3.66 -21.86
CA SER A 85 -8.00 3.34 -22.93
C SER A 85 -6.82 2.51 -22.42
N ARG A 86 -6.82 2.13 -21.14
CA ARG A 86 -5.73 1.40 -20.49
C ARG A 86 -6.27 0.37 -19.53
N ALA A 87 -5.60 -0.79 -19.45
CA ALA A 87 -5.83 -1.80 -18.41
C ALA A 87 -4.53 -2.49 -18.03
N THR A 88 -4.44 -2.93 -16.79
CA THR A 88 -3.32 -3.80 -16.38
C THR A 88 -3.41 -5.16 -17.06
N LEU A 89 -2.26 -5.66 -17.52
CA LEU A 89 -2.11 -7.01 -18.06
C LEU A 89 -1.43 -7.95 -17.04
N HIS A 90 -1.41 -7.56 -15.78
CA HIS A 90 -0.93 -8.31 -14.61
C HIS A 90 0.52 -8.80 -14.74
N ASN A 91 0.77 -9.87 -15.49
CA ASN A 91 2.07 -10.52 -15.66
C ASN A 91 2.12 -11.28 -16.99
N GLN A 92 3.27 -11.89 -17.32
CA GLN A 92 3.44 -12.62 -18.57
C GLN A 92 2.52 -13.86 -18.68
N ASP A 93 2.24 -14.55 -17.56
CA ASP A 93 1.37 -15.72 -17.58
C ASP A 93 -0.05 -15.36 -17.99
N TYR A 94 -0.56 -14.24 -17.47
CA TYR A 94 -1.86 -13.71 -17.88
C TYR A 94 -1.88 -13.31 -19.36
N ILE A 95 -0.79 -12.71 -19.86
CA ILE A 95 -0.64 -12.35 -21.28
C ILE A 95 -0.66 -13.62 -22.15
N ASP A 96 0.06 -14.67 -21.76
CA ASP A 96 0.12 -15.93 -22.48
C ASP A 96 -1.23 -16.66 -22.44
N GLU A 97 -1.89 -16.75 -21.28
CA GLU A 97 -3.21 -17.36 -21.09
C GLU A 97 -4.28 -16.68 -21.93
N MET A 98 -4.33 -15.35 -21.88
CA MET A 98 -5.27 -14.52 -22.61
C MET A 98 -4.88 -14.29 -24.08
N ARG A 99 -3.72 -14.82 -24.51
CA ARG A 99 -3.15 -14.65 -25.87
C ARG A 99 -3.08 -13.19 -26.28
N ILE A 100 -2.57 -12.32 -25.38
CA ILE A 100 -2.54 -10.87 -25.60
C ILE A 100 -1.39 -10.48 -26.53
N GLY A 101 -1.72 -9.66 -27.55
CA GLY A 101 -0.75 -9.07 -28.46
C GLY A 101 -1.34 -7.89 -29.23
N ILE A 102 -0.48 -7.15 -29.91
CA ILE A 102 -0.87 -5.97 -30.68
C ILE A 102 -1.77 -6.37 -31.85
N GLY A 103 -2.87 -5.63 -32.06
CA GLY A 103 -3.87 -5.88 -33.08
C GLY A 103 -4.86 -7.00 -32.74
N GLY A 104 -4.75 -7.63 -31.58
CA GLY A 104 -5.76 -8.55 -31.05
C GLY A 104 -6.98 -7.81 -30.51
N GLU A 105 -8.13 -8.48 -30.52
CA GLU A 105 -9.39 -7.94 -30.01
C GLU A 105 -9.80 -8.67 -28.72
N TYR A 106 -10.17 -7.90 -27.69
CA TYR A 106 -10.44 -8.40 -26.34
C TYR A 106 -11.72 -7.79 -25.78
N LYS A 107 -12.41 -8.55 -24.95
CA LYS A 107 -13.50 -8.01 -24.14
C LYS A 107 -12.95 -7.21 -22.99
N LEU A 108 -13.34 -5.93 -22.91
CA LEU A 108 -13.02 -5.03 -21.81
C LEU A 108 -14.21 -4.87 -20.90
N PHE A 109 -14.03 -5.00 -19.62
CA PHE A 109 -15.04 -4.71 -18.60
C PHE A 109 -14.41 -4.00 -17.39
N LYS A 110 -15.23 -3.50 -16.48
CA LYS A 110 -14.74 -2.98 -15.19
C LYS A 110 -15.12 -3.91 -14.05
N SER A 111 -14.11 -4.37 -13.33
CA SER A 111 -14.32 -5.12 -12.08
C SER A 111 -14.80 -4.16 -10.99
N GLY A 112 -15.99 -4.45 -10.43
CA GLY A 112 -16.65 -3.56 -9.45
C GLY A 112 -16.95 -2.17 -10.00
N GLU A 113 -17.18 -2.04 -11.32
CA GLU A 113 -17.44 -0.79 -12.03
C GLU A 113 -16.32 0.26 -11.96
N ILE A 114 -15.15 -0.11 -11.42
CA ILE A 114 -14.02 0.79 -11.20
C ILE A 114 -12.80 0.39 -12.02
N ILE A 115 -12.32 -0.85 -11.86
CA ILE A 115 -11.01 -1.30 -12.36
C ILE A 115 -11.15 -1.95 -13.73
N PRO A 116 -10.59 -1.36 -14.82
CA PRO A 116 -10.59 -1.97 -16.14
C PRO A 116 -9.81 -3.28 -16.17
N LYS A 117 -10.42 -4.30 -16.79
CA LYS A 117 -9.83 -5.63 -17.00
C LYS A 117 -10.21 -6.17 -18.36
N LEU A 118 -9.33 -6.97 -18.94
CA LEU A 118 -9.66 -7.77 -20.11
C LEU A 118 -10.27 -9.12 -19.69
N ASN A 119 -11.21 -9.63 -20.48
CA ASN A 119 -11.90 -10.90 -20.25
C ASN A 119 -12.14 -11.61 -21.57
N GLY A 120 -11.22 -12.47 -21.97
CA GLY A 120 -11.32 -13.28 -23.17
C GLY A 120 -10.85 -12.59 -24.45
N CYS A 121 -10.19 -13.36 -25.27
CA CYS A 121 -9.76 -12.99 -26.61
C CYS A 121 -10.94 -13.21 -27.60
N VAL A 122 -11.30 -12.19 -28.34
CA VAL A 122 -12.33 -12.25 -29.40
C VAL A 122 -11.70 -12.57 -30.74
N LYS A 123 -10.54 -11.95 -31.01
CA LYS A 123 -9.73 -12.19 -32.19
C LYS A 123 -8.27 -12.19 -31.81
N GLU A 124 -7.59 -13.28 -32.17
CA GLU A 124 -6.18 -13.45 -31.84
C GLU A 124 -5.29 -12.42 -32.56
N PRO A 125 -4.23 -11.94 -31.90
CA PRO A 125 -3.21 -11.14 -32.53
C PRO A 125 -2.38 -12.00 -33.50
N LYS A 126 -1.61 -11.35 -34.38
CA LYS A 126 -0.64 -12.08 -35.22
C LYS A 126 0.42 -12.79 -34.39
N GLU A 127 0.80 -12.18 -33.28
CA GLU A 127 1.82 -12.70 -32.36
C GLU A 127 1.44 -12.33 -30.92
N VAL A 128 1.55 -13.29 -30.02
CA VAL A 128 1.35 -13.07 -28.57
C VAL A 128 2.58 -12.34 -28.03
N PHE A 129 2.33 -11.28 -27.27
CA PHE A 129 3.39 -10.46 -26.70
C PHE A 129 4.30 -11.27 -25.78
N LYS A 130 5.60 -11.05 -25.88
CA LYS A 130 6.62 -11.63 -25.02
C LYS A 130 7.35 -10.54 -24.26
N SER A 131 7.62 -10.81 -23.00
CA SER A 131 8.45 -9.93 -22.18
C SER A 131 9.79 -9.69 -22.83
N PRO A 132 10.36 -8.48 -22.70
CA PRO A 132 11.70 -8.22 -23.18
C PRO A 132 12.72 -9.13 -22.48
N GLU A 133 13.79 -9.50 -23.16
CA GLU A 133 14.89 -10.30 -22.61
C GLU A 133 15.76 -9.50 -21.63
N LYS A 134 15.77 -8.18 -21.79
CA LYS A 134 16.55 -7.24 -20.98
C LYS A 134 15.65 -6.14 -20.44
N CYS A 135 16.07 -5.57 -19.32
CA CYS A 135 15.37 -4.46 -18.70
C CYS A 135 15.20 -3.30 -19.70
N PRO A 136 13.96 -2.83 -19.93
CA PRO A 136 13.71 -1.75 -20.91
C PRO A 136 14.32 -0.40 -20.51
N VAL A 137 14.70 -0.24 -19.23
CA VAL A 137 15.24 1.02 -18.71
C VAL A 137 16.78 1.01 -18.64
N CYS A 138 17.37 -0.07 -18.11
CA CYS A 138 18.84 -0.11 -17.89
C CYS A 138 19.58 -1.14 -18.75
N GLY A 139 18.89 -1.93 -19.58
CA GLY A 139 19.50 -3.00 -20.39
C GLY A 139 20.02 -4.20 -19.57
N GLY A 140 19.86 -4.19 -18.25
CA GLY A 140 20.35 -5.25 -17.36
C GLY A 140 19.53 -6.54 -17.47
N HIS A 141 20.04 -7.59 -16.82
CA HIS A 141 19.37 -8.90 -16.81
C HIS A 141 18.02 -8.87 -16.11
N LEU A 142 17.10 -9.63 -16.70
CA LEU A 142 15.81 -9.95 -16.10
C LEU A 142 15.84 -11.40 -15.62
N ILE A 143 15.25 -11.64 -14.45
CA ILE A 143 15.03 -13.00 -13.95
C ILE A 143 13.53 -13.23 -13.73
N ARG A 144 13.10 -14.46 -13.96
CA ARG A 144 11.77 -14.92 -13.56
C ARG A 144 11.91 -15.58 -12.18
N GLU A 145 11.15 -15.11 -11.20
CA GLU A 145 11.14 -15.72 -9.86
C GLU A 145 10.46 -17.09 -9.93
N ALA A 146 11.08 -18.11 -9.29
CA ALA A 146 10.64 -19.50 -9.41
C ALA A 146 9.22 -19.74 -8.87
N ASP A 147 8.87 -19.06 -7.77
CA ASP A 147 7.61 -19.26 -7.04
C ASP A 147 6.52 -18.25 -7.40
N THR A 148 6.78 -17.36 -8.32
CA THR A 148 5.86 -16.31 -8.75
C THR A 148 5.85 -16.17 -10.28
N ALA A 149 4.81 -15.52 -10.81
CA ALA A 149 4.74 -15.13 -12.21
C ALA A 149 5.54 -13.85 -12.52
N ASP A 150 6.36 -13.38 -11.59
CA ASP A 150 7.02 -12.09 -11.67
C ASP A 150 8.35 -12.17 -12.42
N ILE A 151 8.53 -11.24 -13.35
CA ILE A 151 9.82 -11.00 -14.04
C ILE A 151 10.40 -9.72 -13.46
N ARG A 152 11.70 -9.75 -13.09
CA ARG A 152 12.35 -8.64 -12.40
C ARG A 152 13.70 -8.26 -12.99
N CYS A 153 13.97 -6.98 -13.01
CA CYS A 153 15.30 -6.44 -13.19
C CYS A 153 16.09 -6.56 -11.89
N ILE A 154 17.20 -7.29 -11.92
CA ILE A 154 18.09 -7.50 -10.77
C ILE A 154 19.17 -6.44 -10.60
N ASN A 155 19.23 -5.45 -11.49
CA ASN A 155 20.23 -4.39 -11.40
C ASN A 155 19.84 -3.38 -10.29
N PRO A 156 20.55 -3.32 -9.14
CA PRO A 156 20.23 -2.42 -8.04
C PRO A 156 20.44 -0.94 -8.40
N THR A 157 21.20 -0.66 -9.47
CA THR A 157 21.42 0.71 -9.96
C THR A 157 20.51 1.07 -11.14
N CYS A 158 19.43 0.31 -11.36
CA CYS A 158 18.47 0.62 -12.40
C CYS A 158 17.79 1.97 -12.11
N PRO A 159 17.86 2.97 -13.02
CA PRO A 159 17.27 4.29 -12.78
C PRO A 159 15.79 4.25 -12.42
N ALA A 160 15.02 3.34 -13.02
CA ALA A 160 13.61 3.18 -12.68
C ALA A 160 13.41 2.73 -11.23
N GLN A 161 14.22 1.81 -10.73
CA GLN A 161 14.14 1.36 -9.34
C GLN A 161 14.54 2.47 -8.37
N ILE A 162 15.62 3.20 -8.67
CA ILE A 162 16.08 4.35 -7.88
C ILE A 162 14.97 5.39 -7.79
N THR A 163 14.47 5.86 -8.93
CA THR A 163 13.39 6.86 -8.97
C THR A 163 12.15 6.42 -8.18
N ARG A 164 11.68 5.19 -8.38
CA ARG A 164 10.50 4.66 -7.70
C ARG A 164 10.72 4.47 -6.18
N THR A 165 11.94 4.10 -5.78
CA THR A 165 12.28 3.96 -4.36
C THR A 165 12.31 5.31 -3.67
N ILE A 166 12.92 6.32 -4.29
CA ILE A 166 12.95 7.68 -3.78
C ILE A 166 11.52 8.27 -3.73
N ALA A 167 10.72 8.10 -4.79
CA ALA A 167 9.34 8.55 -4.82
C ALA A 167 8.47 7.91 -3.74
N TYR A 168 8.68 6.62 -3.45
CA TYR A 168 8.01 5.95 -2.34
C TYR A 168 8.45 6.53 -0.98
N PHE A 169 9.76 6.77 -0.80
CA PHE A 169 10.29 7.39 0.42
C PHE A 169 9.64 8.75 0.70
N THR A 170 9.42 9.56 -0.34
CA THR A 170 8.79 10.89 -0.20
C THR A 170 7.28 10.85 -0.06
N SER A 171 6.65 9.71 -0.32
CA SER A 171 5.19 9.56 -0.35
C SER A 171 4.51 9.82 1.00
N ARG A 172 3.18 10.01 0.95
CA ARG A 172 2.33 10.24 2.13
C ARG A 172 2.42 9.11 3.17
N ASP A 173 2.62 7.88 2.74
CA ASP A 173 2.70 6.72 3.63
C ASP A 173 4.05 6.59 4.33
N ALA A 174 5.10 7.14 3.74
CA ALA A 174 6.46 7.20 4.28
C ALA A 174 6.78 8.59 4.84
N MET A 175 7.80 9.29 4.37
CA MET A 175 8.29 10.55 4.94
C MET A 175 7.40 11.76 4.64
N ASN A 176 6.39 11.64 3.76
CA ASN A 176 5.39 12.68 3.45
C ASN A 176 6.01 14.04 3.11
N ILE A 177 6.97 14.07 2.20
CA ILE A 177 7.61 15.30 1.76
C ILE A 177 6.72 15.97 0.69
N VAL A 178 5.91 16.90 1.12
CA VAL A 178 4.93 17.56 0.25
C VAL A 178 5.64 18.37 -0.83
N GLY A 179 5.27 18.14 -2.08
CA GLY A 179 5.86 18.82 -3.24
C GLY A 179 6.98 18.05 -3.94
N LEU A 180 7.49 16.96 -3.34
CA LEU A 180 8.48 16.08 -3.97
C LEU A 180 7.79 14.81 -4.49
N GLY A 181 6.98 14.97 -5.54
CA GLY A 181 6.27 13.87 -6.20
C GLY A 181 7.10 13.21 -7.31
N ASP A 182 6.54 12.14 -7.90
CA ASP A 182 7.20 11.27 -8.89
C ASP A 182 7.90 12.00 -10.02
N THR A 183 7.22 13.00 -10.61
CA THR A 183 7.77 13.79 -11.74
C THR A 183 9.01 14.58 -11.34
N LEU A 184 8.99 15.18 -10.16
CA LEU A 184 10.12 15.97 -9.68
C LEU A 184 11.28 15.08 -9.23
N VAL A 185 10.99 13.96 -8.59
CA VAL A 185 12.00 12.93 -8.26
C VAL A 185 12.68 12.43 -9.53
N ASP A 186 11.91 12.12 -10.58
CA ASP A 186 12.47 11.68 -11.86
C ASP A 186 13.39 12.73 -12.49
N ALA A 187 12.99 13.99 -12.46
CA ALA A 187 13.81 15.11 -12.95
C ALA A 187 15.13 15.25 -12.16
N LEU A 188 15.07 15.18 -10.83
CA LEU A 188 16.25 15.29 -9.96
C LEU A 188 17.20 14.08 -10.10
N VAL A 189 16.67 12.88 -10.31
CA VAL A 189 17.48 11.67 -10.60
C VAL A 189 18.17 11.82 -11.96
N LYS A 190 17.46 12.23 -13.00
CA LYS A 190 18.01 12.45 -14.34
C LYS A 190 19.11 13.53 -14.38
N GLU A 191 18.95 14.57 -13.59
CA GLU A 191 19.94 15.65 -13.46
C GLU A 191 21.10 15.29 -12.50
N GLY A 192 21.09 14.10 -11.88
CA GLY A 192 22.16 13.61 -11.03
C GLY A 192 22.20 14.19 -9.62
N TYR A 193 21.11 14.80 -9.15
CA TYR A 193 21.01 15.31 -7.77
C TYR A 193 20.59 14.23 -6.77
N LEU A 194 19.90 13.18 -7.22
CA LEU A 194 19.42 12.09 -6.38
C LEU A 194 19.89 10.74 -6.92
N HIS A 195 20.66 9.99 -6.12
CA HIS A 195 21.10 8.63 -6.38
C HIS A 195 20.49 7.65 -5.37
N ASN A 196 20.11 8.15 -4.21
CA ASN A 196 19.39 7.45 -3.16
C ASN A 196 18.52 8.43 -2.36
N TYR A 197 17.72 7.94 -1.44
CA TYR A 197 16.80 8.79 -0.68
C TYR A 197 17.49 9.66 0.38
N ALA A 198 18.73 9.39 0.80
CA ALA A 198 19.45 10.25 1.71
C ALA A 198 19.90 11.56 1.02
N ASP A 199 20.13 11.54 -0.30
CA ASP A 199 20.54 12.72 -1.07
C ASP A 199 19.47 13.83 -1.06
N ILE A 200 18.21 13.48 -0.74
CA ILE A 200 17.11 14.47 -0.58
C ILE A 200 17.51 15.56 0.43
N TYR A 201 18.16 15.15 1.51
CA TYR A 201 18.53 16.04 2.62
C TYR A 201 19.75 16.91 2.33
N ALA A 202 20.48 16.62 1.24
CA ALA A 202 21.57 17.44 0.71
C ALA A 202 21.09 18.46 -0.35
N LEU A 203 19.84 18.41 -0.83
CA LEU A 203 19.33 19.31 -1.87
C LEU A 203 19.44 20.78 -1.51
N LYS A 204 19.43 21.14 -0.22
CA LYS A 204 19.64 22.52 0.25
C LYS A 204 20.98 23.10 -0.18
N GLU A 205 22.00 22.27 -0.32
CA GLU A 205 23.36 22.69 -0.76
C GLU A 205 23.37 23.11 -2.23
N HIS A 206 22.40 22.65 -3.02
CA HIS A 206 22.24 22.92 -4.43
C HIS A 206 21.16 23.98 -4.74
N ARG A 207 20.63 24.65 -3.70
CA ARG A 207 19.47 25.55 -3.80
C ARG A 207 19.56 26.54 -4.98
N ASP A 208 20.65 27.27 -5.09
CA ASP A 208 20.77 28.34 -6.08
C ASP A 208 20.84 27.79 -7.50
N VAL A 209 21.53 26.69 -7.71
CA VAL A 209 21.59 25.99 -9.01
C VAL A 209 20.23 25.40 -9.40
N LEU A 210 19.50 24.85 -8.42
CA LEU A 210 18.14 24.31 -8.66
C LEU A 210 17.15 25.40 -9.07
N ILE A 211 17.31 26.62 -8.50
CA ILE A 211 16.53 27.81 -8.88
C ILE A 211 16.93 28.28 -10.29
N GLU A 212 18.22 28.39 -10.58
CA GLU A 212 18.74 28.82 -11.87
C GLU A 212 18.27 27.92 -13.00
N LYS A 213 18.38 26.61 -12.81
CA LYS A 213 17.90 25.58 -13.76
C LYS A 213 16.36 25.46 -13.81
N GLY A 214 15.66 25.99 -12.83
CA GLY A 214 14.19 25.93 -12.75
C GLY A 214 13.63 24.52 -12.54
N ILE A 215 14.41 23.56 -12.05
CA ILE A 215 14.03 22.15 -11.89
C ILE A 215 12.85 22.00 -10.92
N ILE A 216 12.92 22.70 -9.78
CA ILE A 216 11.85 22.71 -8.75
C ILE A 216 10.89 23.89 -9.03
N GLY A 217 11.37 24.88 -9.75
CA GLY A 217 10.70 26.13 -10.04
C GLY A 217 11.52 27.34 -9.55
N LYS A 218 10.83 28.47 -9.32
CA LYS A 218 11.47 29.70 -8.84
C LYS A 218 11.67 29.64 -7.31
N VAL A 219 12.36 30.66 -6.77
CA VAL A 219 12.72 30.82 -5.35
C VAL A 219 11.64 30.34 -4.39
N LYS A 220 10.40 30.83 -4.52
CA LYS A 220 9.31 30.50 -3.60
C LYS A 220 9.00 28.98 -3.53
N ASN A 221 8.98 28.30 -4.67
CA ASN A 221 8.66 26.87 -4.73
C ASN A 221 9.84 26.04 -4.20
N THR A 222 11.07 26.43 -4.54
CA THR A 222 12.28 25.76 -4.06
C THR A 222 12.39 25.88 -2.54
N ASP A 223 12.24 27.09 -1.98
CA ASP A 223 12.31 27.30 -0.53
C ASP A 223 11.19 26.58 0.22
N LYS A 224 9.97 26.53 -0.35
CA LYS A 224 8.87 25.75 0.22
C LYS A 224 9.19 24.26 0.28
N LEU A 225 9.73 23.69 -0.80
CA LEU A 225 10.12 22.29 -0.83
C LEU A 225 11.23 21.99 0.17
N LEU A 226 12.28 22.83 0.22
CA LEU A 226 13.37 22.66 1.18
C LEU A 226 12.89 22.73 2.63
N ALA A 227 11.90 23.56 2.93
CA ALA A 227 11.27 23.61 4.26
C ALA A 227 10.49 22.32 4.58
N GLU A 228 9.78 21.74 3.62
CA GLU A 228 9.11 20.44 3.80
C GLU A 228 10.10 19.30 4.00
N ILE A 229 11.26 19.33 3.32
CA ILE A 229 12.35 18.37 3.54
C ILE A 229 12.91 18.49 4.96
N GLU A 230 13.21 19.71 5.43
CA GLU A 230 13.71 19.90 6.80
C GLU A 230 12.68 19.44 7.84
N LYS A 231 11.40 19.78 7.67
CA LYS A 231 10.32 19.34 8.53
C LYS A 231 10.21 17.81 8.60
N SER A 232 10.45 17.12 7.50
CA SER A 232 10.35 15.66 7.44
C SER A 232 11.37 14.94 8.32
N LYS A 233 12.46 15.60 8.73
CA LYS A 233 13.48 15.04 9.63
C LYS A 233 12.93 14.70 11.01
N GLU A 234 11.89 15.40 11.46
CA GLU A 234 11.23 15.21 12.75
C GLU A 234 10.22 14.06 12.75
N ASN A 235 10.00 13.43 11.60
CA ASN A 235 9.03 12.33 11.47
C ASN A 235 9.40 11.15 12.39
N ASP A 236 8.36 10.44 12.82
CA ASP A 236 8.46 9.20 13.58
C ASP A 236 9.31 8.14 12.81
N PRO A 237 10.25 7.44 13.47
CA PRO A 237 11.06 6.37 12.86
C PRO A 237 10.26 5.26 12.18
N VAL A 238 9.01 5.01 12.58
CA VAL A 238 8.10 4.11 11.86
C VAL A 238 7.91 4.56 10.41
N ARG A 239 7.82 5.87 10.16
CA ARG A 239 7.70 6.43 8.83
C ARG A 239 9.01 6.29 8.05
N LEU A 240 10.13 6.49 8.73
CA LEU A 240 11.45 6.29 8.15
C LEU A 240 11.65 4.82 7.76
N LEU A 241 11.39 3.86 8.66
CA LEU A 241 11.49 2.42 8.37
C LEU A 241 10.55 2.02 7.22
N THR A 242 9.34 2.57 7.18
CA THR A 242 8.41 2.37 6.05
C THR A 242 9.05 2.88 4.75
N GLY A 243 9.68 4.06 4.80
CA GLY A 243 10.31 4.73 3.65
C GLY A 243 11.52 3.98 3.09
N LEU A 244 12.24 3.22 3.90
CA LEU A 244 13.36 2.37 3.45
C LEU A 244 12.93 1.34 2.41
N ALA A 245 11.63 1.11 2.26
CA ALA A 245 11.05 0.30 1.21
C ALA A 245 11.51 -1.17 1.18
N ILE A 246 11.87 -1.71 2.35
CA ILE A 246 12.25 -3.12 2.53
C ILE A 246 11.10 -4.01 2.07
N ARG A 247 11.41 -5.10 1.37
CA ARG A 247 10.39 -6.05 0.90
C ARG A 247 9.61 -6.59 2.11
N ASN A 248 8.32 -6.81 1.92
CA ASN A 248 7.39 -7.30 2.94
C ASN A 248 7.25 -6.41 4.20
N VAL A 249 7.93 -5.26 4.26
CA VAL A 249 7.84 -4.30 5.35
C VAL A 249 6.98 -3.10 4.92
N GLY A 250 5.70 -3.17 5.25
CA GLY A 250 4.76 -2.04 5.11
C GLY A 250 4.62 -1.25 6.42
N LYS A 251 3.76 -0.22 6.40
CA LYS A 251 3.55 0.65 7.56
C LYS A 251 3.10 -0.09 8.84
N SER A 252 2.27 -1.14 8.72
CA SER A 252 1.84 -1.96 9.85
C SER A 252 2.99 -2.76 10.44
N THR A 253 3.78 -3.40 9.56
CA THR A 253 4.95 -4.18 9.93
C THR A 253 6.04 -3.28 10.55
N ALA A 254 6.30 -2.13 9.94
CA ALA A 254 7.26 -1.14 10.48
C ALA A 254 6.85 -0.66 11.88
N ARG A 255 5.55 -0.43 12.11
CA ARG A 255 5.05 -0.06 13.43
C ARG A 255 5.23 -1.19 14.45
N GLU A 256 4.95 -2.44 14.06
CA GLU A 256 5.16 -3.59 14.95
C GLU A 256 6.63 -3.74 15.33
N ILE A 257 7.53 -3.69 14.35
CA ILE A 257 8.97 -3.75 14.58
C ILE A 257 9.42 -2.65 15.55
N MET A 258 9.07 -1.40 15.29
CA MET A 258 9.56 -0.26 16.09
C MET A 258 9.03 -0.20 17.53
N LYS A 259 8.03 -1.02 17.90
CA LYS A 259 7.63 -1.19 19.30
C LYS A 259 8.70 -1.90 20.16
N HIS A 260 9.55 -2.71 19.53
CA HIS A 260 10.53 -3.54 20.21
C HIS A 260 11.91 -2.89 20.27
N PHE A 261 12.10 -1.71 19.65
CA PHE A 261 13.39 -1.02 19.56
C PHE A 261 13.27 0.46 19.90
N ASP A 262 14.27 0.98 20.59
CA ASP A 262 14.34 2.39 20.95
C ASP A 262 14.84 3.27 19.81
N SER A 263 15.55 2.67 18.84
CA SER A 263 16.08 3.36 17.69
C SER A 263 16.08 2.47 16.45
N LEU A 264 15.85 3.08 15.28
CA LEU A 264 16.04 2.40 14.00
C LEU A 264 17.44 1.81 13.85
N LYS A 265 18.45 2.41 14.49
CA LYS A 265 19.83 1.89 14.50
C LYS A 265 19.97 0.55 15.22
N ASP A 266 19.12 0.26 16.17
CA ASP A 266 19.18 -1.03 16.86
C ASP A 266 18.92 -2.19 15.92
N LEU A 267 18.13 -1.97 14.86
CA LEU A 267 17.85 -2.96 13.84
C LEU A 267 19.10 -3.46 13.10
N THR A 268 20.16 -2.64 13.02
CA THR A 268 21.44 -3.04 12.40
C THR A 268 22.23 -4.08 13.19
N LYS A 269 21.82 -4.36 14.44
CA LYS A 269 22.46 -5.33 15.34
C LYS A 269 21.61 -6.60 15.53
N VAL A 270 20.39 -6.61 14.98
CA VAL A 270 19.45 -7.70 15.17
C VAL A 270 19.81 -8.87 14.27
N THR A 271 19.91 -10.05 14.83
CA THR A 271 20.10 -11.28 14.05
C THR A 271 18.83 -11.69 13.33
N ARG A 272 18.94 -12.57 12.32
CA ARG A 272 17.77 -13.14 11.64
C ARG A 272 16.76 -13.74 12.63
N ASP A 273 17.24 -14.53 13.58
CA ASP A 273 16.39 -15.16 14.60
C ASP A 273 15.77 -14.12 15.55
N GLY A 274 16.47 -13.01 15.79
CA GLY A 274 15.94 -11.88 16.55
C GLY A 274 14.75 -11.24 15.87
N PHE A 275 14.75 -11.10 14.55
CA PHE A 275 13.59 -10.63 13.79
C PHE A 275 12.41 -11.61 13.85
N LEU A 276 12.67 -12.92 13.86
CA LEU A 276 11.63 -13.95 13.99
C LEU A 276 10.90 -13.96 15.34
N GLN A 277 11.51 -13.39 16.39
CA GLN A 277 10.83 -13.25 17.69
C GLN A 277 9.78 -12.13 17.73
N ILE A 278 9.77 -11.26 16.71
CA ILE A 278 8.80 -10.17 16.63
C ILE A 278 7.44 -10.73 16.13
N PRO A 279 6.32 -10.42 16.78
CA PRO A 279 5.01 -10.85 16.35
C PRO A 279 4.71 -10.49 14.89
N ASP A 280 4.02 -11.36 14.18
CA ASP A 280 3.61 -11.20 12.77
C ASP A 280 4.80 -11.10 11.76
N ILE A 281 6.05 -11.37 12.17
CA ILE A 281 7.22 -11.48 11.29
C ILE A 281 7.46 -12.96 10.95
N GLY A 282 7.25 -13.32 9.68
CA GLY A 282 7.57 -14.65 9.14
C GLY A 282 9.00 -14.72 8.57
N GLU A 283 9.42 -15.94 8.20
CA GLU A 283 10.78 -16.22 7.71
C GLU A 283 11.20 -15.30 6.56
N THR A 284 10.38 -15.16 5.52
CA THR A 284 10.68 -14.30 4.36
C THR A 284 10.89 -12.84 4.76
N THR A 285 10.09 -12.31 5.69
CA THR A 285 10.22 -10.93 6.15
C THR A 285 11.46 -10.76 7.03
N ALA A 286 11.79 -11.77 7.85
CA ALA A 286 13.00 -11.77 8.66
C ALA A 286 14.27 -11.82 7.78
N ASP A 287 14.25 -12.60 6.70
CA ASP A 287 15.33 -12.64 5.71
C ASP A 287 15.51 -11.28 5.02
N ASP A 288 14.43 -10.68 4.51
CA ASP A 288 14.48 -9.36 3.88
C ASP A 288 15.02 -8.26 4.83
N LEU A 289 14.61 -8.28 6.11
CA LEU A 289 15.11 -7.35 7.13
C LEU A 289 16.59 -7.57 7.42
N TYR A 290 16.97 -8.82 7.64
CA TYR A 290 18.36 -9.16 7.94
C TYR A 290 19.31 -8.78 6.81
N GLU A 291 18.97 -9.15 5.57
CA GLU A 291 19.74 -8.77 4.38
C GLU A 291 19.87 -7.24 4.26
N PHE A 292 18.76 -6.52 4.43
CA PHE A 292 18.77 -5.06 4.32
C PHE A 292 19.66 -4.38 5.35
N PHE A 293 19.53 -4.76 6.64
CA PHE A 293 20.26 -4.12 7.73
C PHE A 293 21.70 -4.63 7.89
N HIS A 294 22.13 -5.63 7.10
CA HIS A 294 23.52 -6.11 7.06
C HIS A 294 24.21 -5.84 5.72
N ASP A 295 23.52 -5.20 4.76
CA ASP A 295 24.14 -4.72 3.53
C ASP A 295 24.90 -3.41 3.78
N ALA A 296 26.20 -3.39 3.41
CA ALA A 296 27.07 -2.24 3.66
C ALA A 296 26.62 -0.93 2.98
N LYS A 297 25.93 -1.02 1.81
CA LYS A 297 25.44 0.16 1.11
C LYS A 297 24.24 0.75 1.85
N ASN A 298 23.33 -0.09 2.32
CA ASN A 298 22.16 0.34 3.08
C ASN A 298 22.58 0.95 4.42
N LEU A 299 23.58 0.36 5.10
CA LEU A 299 24.15 0.92 6.34
C LEU A 299 24.75 2.31 6.10
N ALA A 300 25.49 2.50 5.00
CA ALA A 300 26.05 3.81 4.66
C ALA A 300 24.96 4.86 4.41
N ILE A 301 23.85 4.48 3.78
CA ILE A 301 22.71 5.38 3.53
C ILE A 301 22.02 5.74 4.86
N ILE A 302 21.83 4.78 5.77
CA ILE A 302 21.27 5.03 7.11
C ILE A 302 22.17 5.99 7.89
N GLU A 303 23.49 5.82 7.84
CA GLU A 303 24.43 6.72 8.46
C GLU A 303 24.39 8.13 7.85
N GLN A 304 24.24 8.25 6.54
CA GLN A 304 24.06 9.55 5.87
C GLN A 304 22.78 10.26 6.36
N MET A 305 21.66 9.55 6.50
CA MET A 305 20.42 10.09 7.02
C MET A 305 20.55 10.54 8.49
N GLU A 306 21.24 9.76 9.31
CA GLU A 306 21.52 10.15 10.70
C GLU A 306 22.34 11.43 10.75
N LYS A 307 23.43 11.51 9.97
CA LYS A 307 24.27 12.73 9.87
C LYS A 307 23.49 13.93 9.33
N ALA A 308 22.51 13.72 8.47
CA ALA A 308 21.61 14.76 7.99
C ALA A 308 20.61 15.22 9.07
N GLY A 309 20.54 14.55 10.22
CA GLY A 309 19.70 14.91 11.36
C GLY A 309 18.29 14.34 11.36
N LEU A 310 18.07 13.22 10.66
CA LEU A 310 16.78 12.53 10.72
C LEU A 310 16.56 11.90 12.10
N ASN A 311 15.34 11.95 12.58
CA ASN A 311 14.95 11.30 13.82
C ASN A 311 15.04 9.76 13.68
N MET A 312 16.00 9.16 14.35
CA MET A 312 16.20 7.72 14.41
C MET A 312 15.54 7.06 15.62
N ASN A 313 15.14 7.86 16.62
CA ASN A 313 14.70 7.37 17.91
C ASN A 313 13.18 7.35 18.01
N THR A 314 12.64 6.25 18.50
CA THR A 314 11.24 6.19 18.90
C THR A 314 11.02 7.10 20.10
N VAL A 315 10.12 8.05 19.97
CA VAL A 315 9.63 8.77 21.14
C VAL A 315 8.81 7.76 21.94
N LYS A 316 9.39 7.20 23.00
CA LYS A 316 8.55 6.59 24.03
C LYS A 316 7.71 7.73 24.56
N ASP A 317 6.41 7.74 24.26
CA ASP A 317 5.51 8.67 24.91
C ASP A 317 5.62 8.37 26.41
N GLU A 318 6.26 9.27 27.17
CA GLU A 318 6.41 9.12 28.64
C GLU A 318 5.05 8.91 29.34
N ASN A 319 3.96 9.21 28.61
CA ASN A 319 2.58 8.93 28.97
C ASN A 319 2.01 7.66 28.31
N ALA A 320 2.82 6.88 27.57
CA ALA A 320 2.39 5.56 27.14
C ALA A 320 2.33 4.64 28.35
N SER A 321 1.20 3.98 28.53
CA SER A 321 1.03 2.99 29.59
C SER A 321 0.76 1.62 28.99
N ASP A 322 1.05 0.58 29.74
CA ASP A 322 0.77 -0.82 29.35
C ASP A 322 -0.56 -1.31 29.91
N LYS A 323 -1.43 -0.40 30.40
CA LYS A 323 -2.71 -0.74 31.05
C LYS A 323 -3.64 -1.57 30.19
N LEU A 324 -3.54 -1.42 28.86
CA LEU A 324 -4.33 -2.17 27.88
C LEU A 324 -3.49 -3.20 27.10
N SER A 325 -2.28 -3.52 27.59
CA SER A 325 -1.38 -4.45 26.94
C SER A 325 -2.03 -5.82 26.72
N GLY A 326 -1.88 -6.38 25.51
CA GLY A 326 -2.50 -7.66 25.12
C GLY A 326 -3.99 -7.59 24.82
N MET A 327 -4.65 -6.43 24.98
CA MET A 327 -6.08 -6.28 24.69
C MET A 327 -6.32 -5.84 23.25
N THR A 328 -7.25 -6.51 22.58
CA THR A 328 -7.80 -6.06 21.29
C THR A 328 -9.15 -5.40 21.53
N ILE A 329 -9.27 -4.11 21.25
CA ILE A 329 -10.43 -3.28 21.56
C ILE A 329 -11.09 -2.79 20.27
N VAL A 330 -12.41 -2.87 20.18
CA VAL A 330 -13.19 -2.36 19.06
C VAL A 330 -14.02 -1.17 19.48
N VAL A 331 -13.87 -0.04 18.79
CA VAL A 331 -14.68 1.17 19.03
C VAL A 331 -15.90 1.16 18.10
N THR A 332 -17.10 1.39 18.65
CA THR A 332 -18.36 1.42 17.89
C THR A 332 -19.32 2.47 18.46
N GLY A 333 -20.18 3.01 17.60
CA GLY A 333 -21.11 4.08 17.99
C GLY A 333 -20.43 5.45 18.11
N THR A 334 -21.18 6.43 18.62
CA THR A 334 -20.72 7.80 18.88
C THR A 334 -20.43 7.92 20.38
N LEU A 335 -19.17 8.18 20.71
CA LEU A 335 -18.73 8.39 22.09
C LEU A 335 -19.12 9.81 22.56
N PRO A 336 -19.42 10.01 23.85
CA PRO A 336 -19.86 11.30 24.38
C PRO A 336 -18.85 12.44 24.23
N THR A 337 -17.55 12.19 24.47
CA THR A 337 -16.51 13.24 24.47
C THR A 337 -15.37 12.95 23.54
N LEU A 338 -15.11 11.67 23.22
CA LEU A 338 -14.00 11.27 22.36
C LEU A 338 -14.43 11.07 20.90
N GLY A 339 -13.65 11.58 19.97
CA GLY A 339 -13.74 11.18 18.57
C GLY A 339 -13.27 9.72 18.41
N ARG A 340 -13.83 8.99 17.42
CA ARG A 340 -13.45 7.58 17.17
C ARG A 340 -11.94 7.40 17.01
N LYS A 341 -11.29 8.28 16.23
CA LYS A 341 -9.83 8.23 16.00
C LYS A 341 -9.06 8.47 17.30
N GLU A 342 -9.53 9.40 18.08
CA GLU A 342 -8.93 9.75 19.37
C GLU A 342 -9.02 8.59 20.37
N ALA A 343 -10.17 7.91 20.43
CA ALA A 343 -10.31 6.70 21.24
C ALA A 343 -9.39 5.57 20.74
N GLU A 344 -9.27 5.36 19.41
CA GLU A 344 -8.35 4.38 18.82
C GLU A 344 -6.88 4.74 19.13
N GLU A 345 -6.52 6.02 19.13
CA GLU A 345 -5.18 6.51 19.51
C GLU A 345 -4.90 6.29 21.01
N LEU A 346 -5.87 6.57 21.89
CA LEU A 346 -5.76 6.30 23.32
C LEU A 346 -5.60 4.81 23.63
N ILE A 347 -6.30 3.93 22.91
CA ILE A 347 -6.13 2.48 23.04
C ILE A 347 -4.68 2.09 22.72
N VAL A 348 -4.15 2.58 21.59
CA VAL A 348 -2.78 2.28 21.16
C VAL A 348 -1.75 2.88 22.12
N LYS A 349 -1.98 4.11 22.58
CA LYS A 349 -1.13 4.81 23.56
C LYS A 349 -1.00 4.06 24.88
N ASN A 350 -2.05 3.32 25.26
CA ASN A 350 -2.07 2.50 26.49
C ASN A 350 -1.74 1.01 26.24
N GLY A 351 -1.02 0.68 25.13
CA GLY A 351 -0.53 -0.67 24.85
C GLY A 351 -1.56 -1.62 24.25
N GLY A 352 -2.79 -1.17 24.00
CA GLY A 352 -3.85 -1.97 23.39
C GLY A 352 -3.79 -1.99 21.86
N LYS A 353 -4.52 -2.93 21.24
CA LYS A 353 -4.70 -3.02 19.79
C LYS A 353 -6.11 -2.56 19.40
N ALA A 354 -6.23 -1.45 18.67
CA ALA A 354 -7.51 -1.02 18.11
C ALA A 354 -7.86 -1.88 16.88
N SER A 355 -9.10 -2.38 16.79
CA SER A 355 -9.57 -3.21 15.68
C SER A 355 -10.88 -2.67 15.08
N GLY A 356 -10.98 -2.75 13.76
CA GLY A 356 -12.17 -2.33 13.01
C GLY A 356 -13.35 -3.30 13.08
N SER A 357 -13.14 -4.56 13.52
CA SER A 357 -14.17 -5.60 13.52
C SER A 357 -14.13 -6.45 14.80
N VAL A 358 -15.31 -6.88 15.26
CA VAL A 358 -15.47 -7.76 16.42
C VAL A 358 -15.25 -9.22 16.01
N SER A 359 -14.41 -9.94 16.75
CA SER A 359 -14.10 -11.36 16.56
C SER A 359 -13.85 -12.05 17.89
N LYS A 360 -13.68 -13.37 17.93
CA LYS A 360 -13.32 -14.13 19.14
C LYS A 360 -11.99 -13.67 19.79
N LYS A 361 -11.15 -12.95 19.04
CA LYS A 361 -9.89 -12.35 19.53
C LYS A 361 -10.09 -10.95 20.14
N THR A 362 -11.31 -10.40 20.09
CA THR A 362 -11.63 -9.10 20.68
C THR A 362 -11.76 -9.24 22.19
N SER A 363 -10.98 -8.48 22.95
CA SER A 363 -10.97 -8.50 24.41
C SER A 363 -12.14 -7.71 24.99
N LEU A 364 -12.45 -6.55 24.40
CA LEU A 364 -13.59 -5.72 24.80
C LEU A 364 -14.06 -4.81 23.67
N VAL A 365 -15.29 -4.31 23.80
CA VAL A 365 -15.88 -3.35 22.86
C VAL A 365 -16.21 -2.06 23.61
N LEU A 366 -15.62 -0.95 23.16
CA LEU A 366 -15.96 0.41 23.62
C LEU A 366 -17.14 0.89 22.78
N ALA A 367 -18.31 1.00 23.42
CA ALA A 367 -19.56 1.31 22.76
C ALA A 367 -20.09 2.67 23.19
N GLY A 368 -20.35 3.56 22.22
CA GLY A 368 -21.10 4.81 22.40
C GLY A 368 -22.55 4.68 21.94
N GLU A 369 -23.24 5.81 21.79
CA GLU A 369 -24.62 5.85 21.30
C GLU A 369 -24.72 5.32 19.88
N ALA A 370 -25.84 4.70 19.55
CA ALA A 370 -26.10 4.10 18.24
C ALA A 370 -25.05 3.06 17.78
N ALA A 371 -24.50 2.29 18.72
CA ALA A 371 -23.53 1.25 18.49
C ALA A 371 -24.15 0.03 17.76
N GLY A 372 -24.31 0.09 16.43
CA GLY A 372 -24.99 -0.88 15.57
C GLY A 372 -24.51 -2.34 15.64
N SER A 373 -24.35 -2.99 14.48
CA SER A 373 -24.06 -4.44 14.35
C SER A 373 -22.84 -4.95 15.12
N LYS A 374 -21.87 -4.10 15.46
CA LYS A 374 -20.68 -4.49 16.23
C LYS A 374 -21.03 -4.76 17.69
N LEU A 375 -21.96 -4.00 18.29
CA LEU A 375 -22.45 -4.24 19.63
C LEU A 375 -23.24 -5.56 19.71
N THR A 376 -24.13 -5.79 18.74
CA THR A 376 -24.87 -7.06 18.65
C THR A 376 -23.91 -8.25 18.59
N LYS A 377 -22.88 -8.16 17.74
CA LYS A 377 -21.88 -9.21 17.58
C LYS A 377 -21.01 -9.42 18.84
N ALA A 378 -20.73 -8.36 19.60
CA ALA A 378 -20.02 -8.46 20.86
C ALA A 378 -20.85 -9.24 21.89
N ASN A 379 -22.14 -8.95 22.01
CA ASN A 379 -23.05 -9.66 22.88
C ASN A 379 -23.21 -11.14 22.49
N GLU A 380 -23.33 -11.44 21.20
CA GLU A 380 -23.39 -12.83 20.68
C GLU A 380 -22.13 -13.64 21.02
N LEU A 381 -20.97 -13.01 21.03
CA LEU A 381 -19.69 -13.65 21.33
C LEU A 381 -19.34 -13.63 22.83
N GLY A 382 -20.19 -13.06 23.68
CA GLY A 382 -19.94 -12.90 25.12
C GLY A 382 -18.76 -11.95 25.44
N ILE A 383 -18.45 -11.01 24.55
CA ILE A 383 -17.35 -10.07 24.71
C ILE A 383 -17.83 -8.91 25.59
N ARG A 384 -17.00 -8.56 26.59
CA ARG A 384 -17.27 -7.44 27.49
C ARG A 384 -17.46 -6.15 26.69
N VAL A 385 -18.54 -5.43 27.00
CA VAL A 385 -18.83 -4.11 26.44
C VAL A 385 -18.70 -3.08 27.54
N ILE A 386 -18.01 -1.99 27.28
CA ILE A 386 -17.79 -0.87 28.20
C ILE A 386 -18.22 0.43 27.53
N ASP A 387 -18.55 1.42 28.34
CA ASP A 387 -18.80 2.79 27.93
C ASP A 387 -17.49 3.63 27.93
N GLU A 388 -17.60 4.89 27.51
CA GLU A 388 -16.47 5.82 27.49
C GLU A 388 -15.91 6.12 28.87
N LYS A 389 -16.76 6.22 29.87
CA LYS A 389 -16.35 6.52 31.26
C LYS A 389 -15.51 5.36 31.80
N GLU A 390 -16.01 4.14 31.67
CA GLU A 390 -15.28 2.94 32.10
C GLU A 390 -13.96 2.78 31.35
N PHE A 391 -13.93 3.10 30.06
CA PHE A 391 -12.70 3.13 29.27
C PHE A 391 -11.69 4.14 29.81
N LEU A 392 -12.12 5.39 30.07
CA LEU A 392 -11.24 6.42 30.62
C LEU A 392 -10.74 6.05 32.03
N ASP A 393 -11.59 5.43 32.87
CA ASP A 393 -11.19 4.93 34.19
C ASP A 393 -10.13 3.80 34.08
N MET A 394 -10.15 3.00 33.02
CA MET A 394 -9.14 1.95 32.76
C MET A 394 -7.75 2.51 32.36
N ILE A 395 -7.71 3.68 31.77
CA ILE A 395 -6.46 4.27 31.24
C ILE A 395 -5.92 5.42 32.11
N ASN A 396 -6.71 5.93 33.07
CA ASN A 396 -6.26 6.89 34.09
C ASN A 396 -5.73 6.14 35.32
#